data_7aa85a0a15b672e2fe69693d1a66ece1
#
_entry.id   7aa85a0a15b672e2fe69693d1a66ece1
#
_cell.length_a   1.000
_cell.length_b   1.000
_cell.length_c   1.000
_cell.angle_alpha   90.00
_cell.angle_beta   90.00
_cell.angle_gamma   90.00
#
_symmetry.space_group_name_H-M   'P 1'
#
loop_
_entity.id
_entity.type
_entity.pdbx_description
1 polymer ?
#
loop_
_entity_poly.entity_id
_entity_poly.type
_entity_poly.pdbx_seq_one_letter_code
_entity_poly.pdbx_strand_id
1 'polypeptide(L)'
;TFSNVLGQQHIKSHLTMTVKDGRIPHTQLFIGKSGSGILPLALSYANEILCQSHEKESVSYTNCKTKVEKLAHPDLHFVFPVVQSLTKTSDNLYPKWREFVLSSPYFSLFDWVKYMDDKERQPLIGTEESKEIVRKISLKSFQGGYKVMIIFAADEMNLQASNKILKILEEPPVQTVF
;
A
#
# COMPACT_ATOMS: atom_id res chain seq x y z
N THR A 1 -10.98 6.82 -3.94
CA THR A 1 -11.10 7.02 -5.42
C THR A 1 -10.22 8.18 -5.87
N PHE A 2 -9.86 8.22 -7.15
CA PHE A 2 -9.06 9.30 -7.73
C PHE A 2 -9.68 10.69 -7.59
N SER A 3 -10.99 10.80 -7.41
CA SER A 3 -11.66 12.08 -7.14
C SER A 3 -11.20 12.74 -5.83
N ASN A 4 -10.78 11.94 -4.86
CA ASN A 4 -10.33 12.43 -3.55
C ASN A 4 -8.83 12.81 -3.53
N VAL A 5 -8.10 12.60 -4.63
CA VAL A 5 -6.70 12.98 -4.77
C VAL A 5 -6.61 14.35 -5.45
N LEU A 6 -5.88 15.27 -4.84
CA LEU A 6 -5.70 16.60 -5.39
C LEU A 6 -4.73 16.59 -6.58
N GLY A 7 -5.09 17.24 -7.67
CA GLY A 7 -4.23 17.37 -8.86
C GLY A 7 -3.91 16.05 -9.57
N GLN A 8 -2.74 15.97 -10.20
CA GLN A 8 -2.15 14.79 -10.86
C GLN A 8 -3.04 14.12 -11.93
N GLN A 9 -3.82 14.91 -12.68
CA GLN A 9 -4.83 14.39 -13.61
C GLN A 9 -4.24 13.47 -14.69
N HIS A 10 -3.05 13.79 -15.20
CA HIS A 10 -2.35 12.96 -16.17
C HIS A 10 -2.03 11.56 -15.61
N ILE A 11 -1.49 11.50 -14.39
CA ILE A 11 -1.14 10.23 -13.74
C ILE A 11 -2.41 9.41 -13.44
N LYS A 12 -3.45 10.05 -12.92
CA LYS A 12 -4.75 9.39 -12.67
C LYS A 12 -5.33 8.77 -13.94
N SER A 13 -5.33 9.52 -15.05
CA SER A 13 -5.82 9.01 -16.34
C SER A 13 -4.99 7.82 -16.81
N HIS A 14 -3.67 7.90 -16.71
CA HIS A 14 -2.77 6.80 -17.07
C HIS A 14 -3.06 5.55 -16.23
N LEU A 15 -3.11 5.66 -14.90
CA LEU A 15 -3.39 4.55 -13.99
C LEU A 15 -4.79 3.93 -14.23
N THR A 16 -5.79 4.77 -14.51
CA THR A 16 -7.13 4.28 -14.86
C THR A 16 -7.10 3.47 -16.16
N MET A 17 -6.34 3.92 -17.16
CA MET A 17 -6.23 3.19 -18.43
C MET A 17 -5.52 1.84 -18.25
N THR A 18 -4.46 1.75 -17.44
CA THR A 18 -3.77 0.47 -17.20
C THR A 18 -4.71 -0.58 -16.61
N VAL A 19 -5.63 -0.18 -15.72
CA VAL A 19 -6.64 -1.09 -15.16
C VAL A 19 -7.68 -1.49 -16.22
N LYS A 20 -8.21 -0.52 -16.98
CA LYS A 20 -9.21 -0.78 -18.04
C LYS A 20 -8.69 -1.71 -19.13
N ASP A 21 -7.42 -1.55 -19.51
CA ASP A 21 -6.78 -2.32 -20.56
C ASP A 21 -6.29 -3.70 -20.07
N GLY A 22 -6.43 -4.00 -18.79
CA GLY A 22 -5.91 -5.22 -18.17
C GLY A 22 -4.37 -5.31 -18.17
N ARG A 23 -3.67 -4.17 -18.30
CA ARG A 23 -2.21 -4.08 -18.38
C ARG A 23 -1.62 -3.49 -17.10
N ILE A 24 -1.98 -4.08 -15.97
CA ILE A 24 -1.53 -3.62 -14.66
C ILE A 24 -0.10 -4.12 -14.42
N PRO A 25 0.91 -3.22 -14.33
CA PRO A 25 2.26 -3.64 -13.98
C PRO A 25 2.28 -4.24 -12.57
N HIS A 26 3.01 -5.33 -12.40
CA HIS A 26 3.06 -6.05 -11.12
C HIS A 26 3.86 -5.30 -10.04
N THR A 27 4.78 -4.41 -10.44
CA THR A 27 5.55 -3.58 -9.52
C THR A 27 5.61 -2.15 -10.05
N GLN A 28 5.25 -1.18 -9.21
CA GLN A 28 5.23 0.23 -9.58
C GLN A 28 5.83 1.08 -8.47
N LEU A 29 6.65 2.04 -8.83
CA LEU A 29 7.28 2.97 -7.91
C LEU A 29 6.67 4.36 -8.07
N PHE A 30 6.03 4.85 -7.00
CA PHE A 30 5.50 6.21 -6.92
C PHE A 30 6.52 7.11 -6.23
N ILE A 31 7.06 8.09 -6.95
CA ILE A 31 8.05 9.02 -6.44
C ILE A 31 7.47 10.43 -6.41
N GLY A 32 7.70 11.14 -5.33
CA GLY A 32 7.27 12.53 -5.17
C GLY A 32 7.77 13.17 -3.89
N LYS A 33 7.48 14.45 -3.72
CA LYS A 33 7.81 15.17 -2.49
C LYS A 33 6.99 14.64 -1.32
N SER A 34 7.58 14.64 -0.15
CA SER A 34 6.89 14.26 1.09
C SER A 34 5.59 15.07 1.26
N GLY A 35 4.51 14.44 1.66
CA GLY A 35 3.20 15.08 1.83
C GLY A 35 2.46 15.45 0.53
N SER A 36 3.01 15.13 -0.65
CA SER A 36 2.41 15.52 -1.95
C SER A 36 1.24 14.63 -2.41
N GLY A 37 0.78 13.70 -1.59
CA GLY A 37 -0.35 12.83 -1.91
C GLY A 37 0.01 11.54 -2.64
N ILE A 38 1.25 11.06 -2.50
CA ILE A 38 1.70 9.77 -3.07
C ILE A 38 0.84 8.63 -2.53
N LEU A 39 0.68 8.55 -1.21
CA LEU A 39 -0.11 7.48 -0.58
C LEU A 39 -1.60 7.54 -0.97
N PRO A 40 -2.30 8.69 -0.93
CA PRO A 40 -3.65 8.82 -1.47
C PRO A 40 -3.78 8.37 -2.93
N LEU A 41 -2.79 8.66 -3.77
CA LEU A 41 -2.76 8.22 -5.17
C LEU A 41 -2.64 6.69 -5.27
N ALA A 42 -1.70 6.10 -4.53
CA ALA A 42 -1.52 4.64 -4.48
C ALA A 42 -2.77 3.91 -3.94
N LEU A 43 -3.41 4.46 -2.90
CA LEU A 43 -4.68 3.93 -2.37
C LEU A 43 -5.83 4.01 -3.39
N SER A 44 -5.90 5.11 -4.14
CA SER A 44 -6.91 5.25 -5.18
C SER A 44 -6.69 4.27 -6.32
N TYR A 45 -5.44 4.02 -6.68
CA TYR A 45 -5.08 3.00 -7.67
C TYR A 45 -5.36 1.59 -7.18
N ALA A 46 -5.04 1.28 -5.92
CA ALA A 46 -5.41 0.02 -5.28
C ALA A 46 -6.92 -0.23 -5.31
N ASN A 47 -7.73 0.83 -5.11
CA ASN A 47 -9.18 0.74 -5.23
C ASN A 47 -9.64 0.35 -6.64
N GLU A 48 -9.06 0.97 -7.68
CA GLU A 48 -9.39 0.61 -9.07
C GLU A 48 -9.01 -0.85 -9.37
N ILE A 49 -7.84 -1.31 -8.90
CA ILE A 49 -7.36 -2.68 -9.10
C ILE A 49 -8.23 -3.71 -8.36
N LEU A 50 -8.51 -3.50 -7.08
CA LEU A 50 -9.22 -4.47 -6.24
C LEU A 50 -10.70 -4.56 -6.59
N CYS A 51 -11.32 -3.45 -7.02
CA CYS A 51 -12.74 -3.41 -7.29
C CYS A 51 -13.12 -3.54 -8.78
N GLN A 52 -12.14 -3.76 -9.67
CA GLN A 52 -12.37 -3.82 -11.13
C GLN A 52 -13.30 -4.94 -11.59
N SER A 53 -13.36 -6.04 -10.85
CA SER A 53 -14.22 -7.18 -11.17
C SER A 53 -15.71 -6.95 -10.87
N HIS A 54 -16.02 -5.87 -10.14
CA HIS A 54 -17.39 -5.54 -9.78
C HIS A 54 -17.96 -4.51 -10.77
N GLU A 55 -19.21 -4.71 -11.15
CA GLU A 55 -19.92 -3.74 -11.97
C GLU A 55 -20.04 -2.41 -11.20
N LYS A 56 -19.66 -1.31 -11.86
CA LYS A 56 -19.75 0.04 -11.26
C LYS A 56 -21.20 0.30 -10.85
N GLU A 57 -21.35 0.98 -9.70
CA GLU A 57 -22.66 1.29 -9.07
C GLU A 57 -23.37 0.09 -8.44
N SER A 58 -22.83 -1.12 -8.55
CA SER A 58 -23.37 -2.27 -7.82
C SER A 58 -23.11 -2.18 -6.31
N VAL A 59 -23.90 -2.91 -5.52
CA VAL A 59 -23.69 -3.05 -4.08
C VAL A 59 -22.32 -3.67 -3.79
N SER A 60 -21.90 -4.63 -4.60
CA SER A 60 -20.59 -5.28 -4.47
C SER A 60 -19.44 -4.30 -4.71
N TYR A 61 -19.54 -3.44 -5.71
CA TYR A 61 -18.56 -2.37 -5.95
C TYR A 61 -18.49 -1.39 -4.78
N THR A 62 -19.64 -0.93 -4.28
CA THR A 62 -19.72 -0.01 -3.14
C THR A 62 -19.13 -0.61 -1.87
N ASN A 63 -19.37 -1.89 -1.62
CA ASN A 63 -18.79 -2.61 -0.48
C ASN A 63 -17.28 -2.78 -0.61
N CYS A 64 -16.77 -3.15 -1.80
CA CYS A 64 -15.35 -3.24 -2.08
C CYS A 64 -14.67 -1.88 -1.84
N LYS A 65 -15.18 -0.83 -2.48
CA LYS A 65 -14.70 0.54 -2.33
C LYS A 65 -14.64 0.99 -0.87
N THR A 66 -15.72 0.76 -0.12
CA THR A 66 -15.79 1.12 1.31
C THR A 66 -14.72 0.39 2.13
N LYS A 67 -14.47 -0.90 1.85
CA LYS A 67 -13.40 -1.65 2.52
C LYS A 67 -12.02 -1.08 2.21
N VAL A 68 -11.75 -0.74 0.95
CA VAL A 68 -10.46 -0.12 0.56
C VAL A 68 -10.30 1.25 1.21
N GLU A 69 -11.31 2.11 1.15
CA GLU A 69 -11.29 3.45 1.74
C GLU A 69 -11.10 3.42 3.27
N LYS A 70 -11.63 2.39 3.92
CA LYS A 70 -11.42 2.14 5.36
C LYS A 70 -10.13 1.37 5.67
N LEU A 71 -9.28 1.11 4.68
CA LEU A 71 -8.07 0.28 4.82
C LEU A 71 -8.35 -1.08 5.47
N ALA A 72 -9.47 -1.70 5.10
CA ALA A 72 -9.97 -2.96 5.68
C ALA A 72 -10.27 -4.02 4.62
N HIS A 73 -9.79 -3.83 3.38
CA HIS A 73 -9.94 -4.84 2.34
C HIS A 73 -8.98 -6.00 2.61
N PRO A 74 -9.43 -7.27 2.59
CA PRO A 74 -8.59 -8.42 2.98
C PRO A 74 -7.39 -8.66 2.05
N ASP A 75 -7.49 -8.24 0.78
CA ASP A 75 -6.42 -8.36 -0.21
C ASP A 75 -5.63 -7.06 -0.42
N LEU A 76 -5.79 -6.07 0.48
CA LEU A 76 -4.98 -4.86 0.56
C LEU A 76 -4.04 -4.95 1.76
N HIS A 77 -2.76 -5.02 1.49
CA HIS A 77 -1.72 -5.15 2.50
C HIS A 77 -0.86 -3.89 2.57
N PHE A 78 -0.34 -3.62 3.75
CA PHE A 78 0.55 -2.49 3.99
C PHE A 78 1.85 -2.94 4.61
N VAL A 79 2.91 -2.24 4.24
CA VAL A 79 4.21 -2.26 4.88
C VAL A 79 4.64 -0.81 5.05
N PHE A 80 5.13 -0.48 6.22
CA PHE A 80 5.60 0.86 6.56
C PHE A 80 6.73 0.79 7.58
N PRO A 81 7.63 1.79 7.61
CA PRO A 81 8.74 1.81 8.55
C PRO A 81 8.27 1.83 10.00
N VAL A 82 8.94 1.06 10.83
CA VAL A 82 8.67 0.97 12.27
C VAL A 82 9.95 1.12 13.08
N VAL A 83 9.82 1.66 14.28
CA VAL A 83 10.93 1.75 15.24
C VAL A 83 11.19 0.35 15.81
N GLN A 84 12.38 -0.19 15.53
CA GLN A 84 12.74 -1.59 15.80
C GLN A 84 12.78 -1.96 17.28
N SER A 85 12.84 -0.99 18.18
CA SER A 85 12.73 -1.21 19.62
C SER A 85 11.27 -1.29 20.11
N LEU A 86 10.29 -0.85 19.29
CA LEU A 86 8.86 -0.99 19.59
C LEU A 86 8.31 -2.29 18.98
N THR A 87 8.62 -2.53 17.72
CA THR A 87 8.16 -3.73 17.00
C THR A 87 9.10 -4.05 15.83
N LYS A 88 9.07 -5.29 15.36
CA LYS A 88 9.85 -5.75 14.21
C LYS A 88 9.08 -5.70 12.89
N THR A 89 7.74 -5.63 12.95
CA THR A 89 6.87 -5.67 11.78
C THR A 89 5.77 -4.62 11.87
N SER A 90 5.33 -4.15 10.73
CA SER A 90 4.25 -3.17 10.57
C SER A 90 2.89 -3.71 11.03
N ASP A 91 2.66 -5.02 10.99
CA ASP A 91 1.40 -5.65 11.40
C ASP A 91 1.01 -5.31 12.84
N ASN A 92 1.98 -5.28 13.74
CA ASN A 92 1.73 -4.99 15.15
C ASN A 92 1.26 -3.53 15.39
N LEU A 93 1.57 -2.63 14.46
CA LEU A 93 1.16 -1.22 14.52
C LEU A 93 0.06 -0.89 13.50
N TYR A 94 -0.47 -1.90 12.79
CA TYR A 94 -1.47 -1.65 11.75
C TYR A 94 -2.72 -0.90 12.23
N PRO A 95 -3.31 -1.18 13.40
CA PRO A 95 -4.42 -0.40 13.92
C PRO A 95 -4.09 1.09 14.07
N LYS A 96 -2.90 1.41 14.62
CA LYS A 96 -2.40 2.77 14.79
C LYS A 96 -2.11 3.45 13.45
N TRP A 97 -1.51 2.73 12.51
CA TRP A 97 -1.28 3.19 11.14
C TRP A 97 -2.59 3.53 10.44
N ARG A 98 -3.56 2.63 10.52
CA ARG A 98 -4.88 2.82 9.92
C ARG A 98 -5.58 4.07 10.46
N GLU A 99 -5.59 4.26 11.76
CA GLU A 99 -6.15 5.44 12.41
C GLU A 99 -5.47 6.72 11.90
N PHE A 100 -4.13 6.73 11.86
CA PHE A 100 -3.34 7.85 11.41
C PHE A 100 -3.61 8.22 9.94
N VAL A 101 -3.56 7.25 9.03
CA VAL A 101 -3.82 7.47 7.60
C VAL A 101 -5.24 7.97 7.34
N LEU A 102 -6.22 7.46 8.07
CA LEU A 102 -7.62 7.87 7.93
C LEU A 102 -7.87 9.29 8.47
N SER A 103 -7.13 9.71 9.47
CA SER A 103 -7.25 11.07 10.04
C SER A 103 -6.60 12.13 9.16
N SER A 104 -5.49 11.81 8.50
CA SER A 104 -4.73 12.74 7.66
C SER A 104 -3.99 11.98 6.56
N PRO A 105 -4.56 11.81 5.37
CA PRO A 105 -3.93 11.00 4.31
C PRO A 105 -2.74 11.68 3.62
N TYR A 106 -2.54 12.98 3.83
CA TYR A 106 -1.41 13.76 3.29
C TYR A 106 -0.40 14.04 4.39
N PHE A 107 0.55 13.15 4.58
CA PHE A 107 1.55 13.22 5.64
C PHE A 107 2.95 12.84 5.13
N SER A 108 3.95 13.17 5.92
CA SER A 108 5.34 12.77 5.71
C SER A 108 5.71 11.55 6.56
N LEU A 109 6.86 10.94 6.25
CA LEU A 109 7.43 9.91 7.12
C LEU A 109 7.66 10.45 8.54
N PHE A 110 8.11 11.72 8.66
CA PHE A 110 8.33 12.36 9.95
C PHE A 110 7.03 12.44 10.79
N ASP A 111 5.91 12.80 10.17
CA ASP A 111 4.61 12.85 10.87
C ASP A 111 4.19 11.47 11.39
N TRP A 112 4.43 10.41 10.59
CA TRP A 112 4.20 9.04 11.03
C TRP A 112 5.08 8.64 12.20
N VAL A 113 6.40 8.95 12.13
CA VAL A 113 7.35 8.63 13.21
C VAL A 113 6.93 9.31 14.50
N LYS A 114 6.62 10.60 14.43
CA LYS A 114 6.17 11.38 15.59
C LYS A 114 4.88 10.83 16.19
N TYR A 115 3.95 10.38 15.36
CA TYR A 115 2.70 9.77 15.84
C TYR A 115 2.94 8.39 16.47
N MET A 116 3.88 7.62 15.92
CA MET A 116 4.20 6.26 16.36
C MET A 116 5.02 6.26 17.66
N ASP A 117 6.02 7.14 17.74
CA ASP A 117 7.04 7.17 18.79
C ASP A 117 7.35 8.61 19.20
N ASP A 118 7.04 8.94 20.46
CA ASP A 118 7.30 10.27 21.06
C ASP A 118 8.80 10.62 21.19
N LYS A 119 9.68 9.62 21.09
CA LYS A 119 11.14 9.79 21.11
C LYS A 119 11.74 10.01 19.72
N GLU A 120 10.93 10.00 18.69
CA GLU A 120 11.31 10.26 17.28
C GLU A 120 12.54 9.45 16.83
N ARG A 121 12.64 8.19 17.29
CA ARG A 121 13.72 7.28 16.88
C ARG A 121 13.60 6.91 15.42
N GLN A 122 14.74 6.65 14.79
CA GLN A 122 14.79 6.31 13.37
C GLN A 122 14.01 5.01 13.08
N PRO A 123 13.00 5.05 12.20
CA PRO A 123 12.27 3.88 11.78
C PRO A 123 13.02 3.17 10.64
N LEU A 124 12.70 1.92 10.40
CA LEU A 124 13.15 1.19 9.21
C LEU A 124 12.21 0.04 8.87
N ILE A 125 12.29 -0.43 7.65
CA ILE A 125 11.69 -1.70 7.20
C ILE A 125 12.80 -2.75 7.27
N GLY A 126 12.69 -3.64 8.25
CA GLY A 126 13.75 -4.62 8.58
C GLY A 126 13.53 -5.99 7.93
N THR A 127 14.47 -6.90 8.19
CA THR A 127 14.47 -8.25 7.62
C THR A 127 13.27 -9.09 8.05
N GLU A 128 12.73 -8.89 9.25
CA GLU A 128 11.52 -9.61 9.70
C GLU A 128 10.30 -9.16 8.89
N GLU A 129 10.19 -7.86 8.57
CA GLU A 129 9.13 -7.36 7.70
C GLU A 129 9.20 -8.00 6.30
N SER A 130 10.40 -8.16 5.73
CA SER A 130 10.54 -8.80 4.41
C SER A 130 10.10 -10.27 4.40
N LYS A 131 10.23 -10.99 5.52
CA LYS A 131 9.67 -12.35 5.67
C LYS A 131 8.14 -12.31 5.64
N GLU A 132 7.54 -11.34 6.35
CA GLU A 132 6.08 -11.16 6.38
C GLU A 132 5.52 -10.75 5.01
N ILE A 133 6.23 -9.90 4.25
CA ILE A 133 5.87 -9.57 2.85
C ILE A 133 5.76 -10.85 2.03
N VAL A 134 6.82 -11.67 2.02
CA VAL A 134 6.85 -12.92 1.26
C VAL A 134 5.73 -13.86 1.70
N ARG A 135 5.51 -14.02 3.01
CA ARG A 135 4.45 -14.86 3.56
C ARG A 135 3.06 -14.41 3.10
N LYS A 136 2.72 -13.13 3.26
CA LYS A 136 1.41 -12.57 2.88
C LYS A 136 1.13 -12.73 1.38
N ILE A 137 2.12 -12.41 0.56
CA ILE A 137 1.95 -12.48 -0.89
C ILE A 137 1.85 -13.92 -1.41
N SER A 138 2.47 -14.89 -0.73
CA SER A 138 2.37 -16.31 -1.09
C SER A 138 0.99 -16.92 -0.79
N LEU A 139 0.18 -16.30 0.05
CA LEU A 139 -1.18 -16.74 0.31
C LEU A 139 -2.09 -16.44 -0.90
N LYS A 140 -3.12 -17.26 -1.10
CA LYS A 140 -4.16 -16.97 -2.10
C LYS A 140 -4.92 -15.69 -1.74
N SER A 141 -5.41 -14.97 -2.76
CA SER A 141 -6.31 -13.85 -2.49
C SER A 141 -7.59 -14.34 -1.80
N PHE A 142 -8.10 -13.54 -0.89
CA PHE A 142 -9.31 -13.88 -0.14
C PHE A 142 -10.57 -13.77 -1.01
N GLN A 143 -10.61 -12.80 -1.93
CA GLN A 143 -11.75 -12.58 -2.82
C GLN A 143 -11.55 -13.18 -4.23
N GLY A 144 -10.48 -13.93 -4.47
CA GLY A 144 -10.22 -14.60 -5.74
C GLY A 144 -9.74 -13.69 -6.88
N GLY A 145 -9.40 -12.43 -6.57
CA GLY A 145 -8.92 -11.43 -7.53
C GLY A 145 -7.49 -11.00 -7.25
N TYR A 146 -7.20 -9.74 -7.53
CA TYR A 146 -5.90 -9.14 -7.26
C TYR A 146 -5.60 -9.02 -5.77
N LYS A 147 -4.32 -9.12 -5.44
CA LYS A 147 -3.73 -8.67 -4.17
C LYS A 147 -2.90 -7.42 -4.42
N VAL A 148 -3.00 -6.45 -3.55
CA VAL A 148 -2.20 -5.22 -3.60
C VAL A 148 -1.41 -5.08 -2.31
N MET A 149 -0.10 -4.87 -2.43
CA MET A 149 0.79 -4.57 -1.32
C MET A 149 1.35 -3.15 -1.51
N ILE A 150 1.01 -2.24 -0.61
CA ILE A 150 1.56 -0.89 -0.59
C ILE A 150 2.72 -0.85 0.42
N ILE A 151 3.92 -0.56 -0.08
CA ILE A 151 5.11 -0.35 0.75
C ILE A 151 5.34 1.17 0.85
N PHE A 152 4.99 1.75 1.99
CA PHE A 152 5.20 3.18 2.24
C PHE A 152 6.65 3.44 2.65
N ALA A 153 7.26 4.49 2.10
CA ALA A 153 8.66 4.86 2.32
C ALA A 153 9.61 3.67 2.14
N ALA A 154 9.59 3.06 0.93
CA ALA A 154 10.39 1.89 0.60
C ALA A 154 11.90 2.15 0.67
N ASP A 155 12.33 3.41 0.61
CA ASP A 155 13.69 3.87 0.81
C ASP A 155 14.22 3.68 2.24
N GLU A 156 13.31 3.50 3.21
CA GLU A 156 13.68 3.14 4.61
C GLU A 156 13.93 1.63 4.79
N MET A 157 13.96 0.87 3.71
CA MET A 157 14.27 -0.55 3.75
C MET A 157 15.78 -0.75 3.90
N ASN A 158 16.19 -1.54 4.91
CA ASN A 158 17.60 -1.87 5.01
C ASN A 158 18.03 -2.83 3.88
N LEU A 159 19.32 -2.87 3.58
CA LEU A 159 19.88 -3.66 2.47
C LEU A 159 19.48 -5.15 2.53
N GLN A 160 19.43 -5.72 3.71
CA GLN A 160 19.07 -7.13 3.88
C GLN A 160 17.59 -7.39 3.58
N ALA A 161 16.70 -6.48 3.98
CA ALA A 161 15.28 -6.56 3.70
C ALA A 161 15.01 -6.37 2.20
N SER A 162 15.62 -5.36 1.58
CA SER A 162 15.44 -5.08 0.14
C SER A 162 15.91 -6.25 -0.73
N ASN A 163 17.10 -6.80 -0.46
CA ASN A 163 17.61 -7.96 -1.20
C ASN A 163 16.68 -9.19 -1.09
N LYS A 164 16.03 -9.34 0.05
CA LYS A 164 15.14 -10.48 0.29
C LYS A 164 13.86 -10.42 -0.52
N ILE A 165 13.37 -9.22 -0.84
CA ILE A 165 12.12 -9.07 -1.61
C ILE A 165 12.34 -8.90 -3.11
N LEU A 166 13.59 -8.70 -3.59
CA LEU A 166 13.88 -8.50 -5.02
C LEU A 166 13.23 -9.57 -5.89
N LYS A 167 13.44 -10.84 -5.56
CA LYS A 167 12.88 -11.96 -6.33
C LYS A 167 11.37 -11.90 -6.46
N ILE A 168 10.66 -11.56 -5.38
CA ILE A 168 9.19 -11.50 -5.40
C ILE A 168 8.67 -10.22 -6.08
N LEU A 169 9.48 -9.17 -6.15
CA LEU A 169 9.17 -7.97 -6.92
C LEU A 169 9.36 -8.19 -8.43
N GLU A 170 10.34 -9.01 -8.82
CA GLU A 170 10.60 -9.35 -10.23
C GLU A 170 9.57 -10.37 -10.76
N GLU A 171 9.28 -11.39 -9.98
CA GLU A 171 8.38 -12.50 -10.35
C GLU A 171 7.33 -12.74 -9.27
N PRO A 172 6.37 -11.83 -9.09
CA PRO A 172 5.33 -12.00 -8.08
C PRO A 172 4.32 -13.08 -8.49
N PRO A 173 3.60 -13.67 -7.53
CA PRO A 173 2.47 -14.54 -7.83
C PRO A 173 1.43 -13.84 -8.72
N VAL A 174 0.69 -14.62 -9.50
CA VAL A 174 -0.34 -14.12 -10.41
C VAL A 174 -1.31 -13.18 -9.68
N GLN A 175 -1.73 -12.12 -10.37
CA GLN A 175 -2.64 -11.09 -9.83
C GLN A 175 -2.13 -10.44 -8.52
N THR A 176 -0.82 -10.24 -8.42
CA THR A 176 -0.21 -9.52 -7.30
C THR A 176 0.43 -8.23 -7.82
N VAL A 177 0.16 -7.12 -7.10
CA VAL A 177 0.68 -5.78 -7.42
C VAL A 177 1.37 -5.17 -6.21
N PHE A 178 2.59 -4.66 -6.41
CA PHE A 178 3.37 -3.89 -5.45
C PHE A 178 3.42 -2.41 -5.81
#